data_cbde561bf19033841a12e155037e2e03
#
_entry.id   cbde561bf19033841a12e155037e2e03
#
_cell.length_a   1.000
_cell.length_b   1.000
_cell.length_c   1.000
_cell.angle_alpha   90.00
_cell.angle_beta   90.00
_cell.angle_gamma   90.00
#
_symmetry.space_group_name_H-M   'P 1'
#
loop_
_entity.id
_entity.type
_entity.pdbx_description
1 polymer ?
#
loop_
_entity_poly.entity_id
_entity_poly.type
_entity_poly.pdbx_seq_one_letter_code
_entity_poly.pdbx_strand_id
1 'polypeptide(L)'
;SPFSYFNRVRPKFFDINPAMRDNRNNNDICDNEFEKLLTSLISGNIPISYIEGYSQLVRESNNIFPKKTSIIVTANAYFSNEHFKTWAALQKEHGAKLWITVHGGHHGTALFNGPGKLTEDNADRFYSWGWGKYNLPSCKLSLLADVNLTRSSNQILFIPYSLSKYSNHIDSSPISSTFKNCLKMQFLFFNELSVHGLIDNLFIRIKDSQQMWNLHYEYKKYGIKNFILSDSETILNSIKKSSLVIVTYDSTIFLETLTLNTPTCLFFNENLWEMSLLSKKHFKKFLECGILHFNENSLASHIVTYQNNYDEWWRSDVVQDSIQDFLLEFGYSSN
;
A
#
# COMPACT_ATOMS: atom_id res chain seq x y z
N SER A 1 -21.12 -16.94 1.04
CA SER A 1 -20.10 -15.96 0.66
C SER A 1 -18.71 -16.60 0.81
N PRO A 2 -17.79 -16.51 -0.16
CA PRO A 2 -16.42 -17.02 -0.03
C PRO A 2 -15.67 -16.46 1.19
N PHE A 3 -16.06 -15.27 1.67
CA PHE A 3 -15.48 -14.63 2.85
C PHE A 3 -15.88 -15.29 4.19
N SER A 4 -16.89 -16.14 4.24
CA SER A 4 -17.28 -16.83 5.49
C SER A 4 -16.32 -17.98 5.88
N TYR A 5 -15.47 -18.44 4.98
CA TYR A 5 -14.50 -19.50 5.25
C TYR A 5 -13.30 -19.03 6.09
N PHE A 6 -12.86 -17.78 5.93
CA PHE A 6 -11.66 -17.27 6.61
C PHE A 6 -11.80 -17.10 8.12
N ASN A 7 -13.02 -16.95 8.65
CA ASN A 7 -13.25 -16.75 10.08
C ASN A 7 -13.38 -18.05 10.91
N ARG A 8 -13.24 -19.22 10.32
CA ARG A 8 -13.48 -20.49 11.03
C ARG A 8 -12.24 -21.30 11.35
N VAL A 9 -11.10 -20.94 10.84
CA VAL A 9 -9.86 -21.68 11.15
C VAL A 9 -9.23 -21.05 12.38
N ARG A 10 -9.60 -21.57 13.57
CA ARG A 10 -8.78 -21.34 14.77
C ARG A 10 -7.43 -21.99 14.55
N PRO A 11 -6.30 -21.34 14.88
CA PRO A 11 -5.00 -21.98 14.80
C PRO A 11 -5.04 -23.24 15.72
N LYS A 12 -5.08 -24.40 15.12
CA LYS A 12 -4.84 -25.63 15.83
C LYS A 12 -3.34 -25.74 16.06
N PHE A 13 -2.95 -26.14 17.26
CA PHE A 13 -1.56 -26.50 17.51
C PHE A 13 -1.21 -27.66 16.57
N PHE A 14 -0.09 -27.51 15.85
CA PHE A 14 0.41 -28.57 14.99
C PHE A 14 0.87 -29.75 15.85
N ASP A 15 0.56 -30.96 15.42
CA ASP A 15 1.24 -32.19 15.92
C ASP A 15 2.69 -32.10 15.46
N ILE A 16 3.56 -31.77 16.39
CA ILE A 16 4.97 -31.51 16.14
C ILE A 16 5.74 -32.83 16.22
N ASN A 17 6.48 -33.18 15.18
CA ASN A 17 7.47 -34.22 15.20
C ASN A 17 8.89 -33.63 15.24
N PRO A 18 9.53 -33.45 16.41
CA PRO A 18 10.84 -32.80 16.52
C PRO A 18 11.93 -33.49 15.70
N ALA A 19 11.86 -34.83 15.54
CA ALA A 19 12.84 -35.60 14.77
C ALA A 19 12.94 -35.16 13.28
N MET A 20 11.91 -34.51 12.74
CA MET A 20 11.97 -33.99 11.37
C MET A 20 12.91 -32.79 11.24
N ARG A 21 13.20 -32.08 12.32
CA ARG A 21 14.12 -30.93 12.31
C ARG A 21 15.58 -31.41 12.51
N ASP A 22 15.81 -32.40 13.36
CA ASP A 22 17.15 -32.87 13.69
C ASP A 22 17.84 -33.61 12.53
N ASN A 23 17.07 -34.23 11.63
CA ASN A 23 17.60 -34.93 10.45
C ASN A 23 18.13 -34.04 9.34
N ARG A 24 18.14 -32.70 9.49
CA ARG A 24 18.64 -31.75 8.50
C ARG A 24 20.03 -31.19 8.78
N ASN A 25 20.88 -31.97 9.39
CA ASN A 25 22.33 -31.71 9.41
C ASN A 25 22.88 -31.87 7.98
N ASN A 26 22.63 -30.88 7.15
CA ASN A 26 23.21 -30.80 5.82
C ASN A 26 24.72 -30.52 5.99
N ASN A 27 25.54 -31.48 5.65
CA ASN A 27 26.96 -31.27 5.33
C ASN A 27 27.08 -30.56 3.99
N ASP A 28 26.32 -29.49 3.76
CA ASP A 28 26.43 -28.72 2.55
C ASP A 28 27.80 -28.02 2.56
N ILE A 29 28.53 -28.17 1.45
CA ILE A 29 29.77 -27.46 1.24
C ILE A 29 29.43 -25.98 1.14
N CYS A 30 29.70 -25.24 2.22
CA CYS A 30 29.50 -23.79 2.24
C CYS A 30 30.79 -23.11 1.80
N ASP A 31 30.71 -22.25 0.80
CA ASP A 31 31.88 -21.62 0.17
C ASP A 31 32.47 -20.48 1.03
N ASN A 32 31.67 -19.91 1.95
CA ASN A 32 32.12 -18.80 2.78
C ASN A 32 31.49 -18.81 4.18
N GLU A 33 32.00 -17.96 5.06
CA GLU A 33 31.56 -17.82 6.47
C GLU A 33 30.09 -17.41 6.60
N PHE A 34 29.59 -16.56 5.68
CA PHE A 34 28.20 -16.12 5.67
C PHE A 34 27.26 -17.30 5.39
N GLU A 35 27.57 -18.13 4.40
CA GLU A 35 26.78 -19.32 4.06
C GLU A 35 26.75 -20.32 5.20
N LYS A 36 27.89 -20.54 5.87
CA LYS A 36 27.97 -21.40 7.07
C LYS A 36 27.07 -20.87 8.17
N LEU A 37 27.12 -19.57 8.45
CA LEU A 37 26.27 -18.94 9.46
C LEU A 37 24.78 -19.07 9.06
N LEU A 38 24.45 -18.74 7.82
CA LEU A 38 23.07 -18.81 7.31
C LEU A 38 22.52 -20.24 7.41
N THR A 39 23.27 -21.24 6.97
CA THR A 39 22.86 -22.65 7.04
C THR A 39 22.64 -23.11 8.49
N SER A 40 23.50 -22.67 9.41
CA SER A 40 23.33 -22.99 10.85
C SER A 40 22.07 -22.37 11.46
N LEU A 41 21.67 -21.18 10.99
CA LEU A 41 20.51 -20.46 11.49
C LEU A 41 19.19 -20.93 10.85
N ILE A 42 19.19 -21.29 9.58
CA ILE A 42 17.99 -21.64 8.81
C ILE A 42 17.22 -22.76 9.51
N SER A 43 17.89 -23.85 9.87
CA SER A 43 17.24 -25.02 10.47
C SER A 43 16.46 -24.68 11.73
N GLY A 44 17.00 -23.80 12.58
CA GLY A 44 16.34 -23.33 13.81
C GLY A 44 15.23 -22.30 13.60
N ASN A 45 15.24 -21.59 12.46
CA ASN A 45 14.35 -20.44 12.21
C ASN A 45 13.26 -20.70 11.18
N ILE A 46 13.26 -21.85 10.49
CA ILE A 46 12.13 -22.20 9.60
C ILE A 46 10.87 -22.40 10.46
N PRO A 47 9.73 -21.79 10.09
CA PRO A 47 8.48 -21.99 10.82
C PRO A 47 8.08 -23.45 10.92
N ILE A 48 7.54 -23.84 12.07
CA ILE A 48 7.07 -25.22 12.36
C ILE A 48 6.14 -25.74 11.29
N SER A 49 5.27 -24.88 10.73
CA SER A 49 4.34 -25.22 9.68
C SER A 49 5.00 -25.75 8.39
N TYR A 50 6.27 -25.43 8.17
CA TYR A 50 6.99 -25.86 6.96
C TYR A 50 7.91 -27.06 7.17
N ILE A 51 8.07 -27.54 8.38
CA ILE A 51 8.84 -28.74 8.70
C ILE A 51 7.95 -29.74 9.43
N GLU A 52 7.86 -29.60 10.76
CA GLU A 52 7.20 -30.57 11.63
C GLU A 52 5.69 -30.64 11.40
N GLY A 53 5.06 -29.51 11.09
CA GLY A 53 3.63 -29.39 10.83
C GLY A 53 3.22 -29.46 9.35
N TYR A 54 4.16 -29.67 8.43
CA TYR A 54 3.89 -29.57 7.00
C TYR A 54 2.81 -30.53 6.51
N SER A 55 2.86 -31.80 6.96
CA SER A 55 1.85 -32.81 6.59
C SER A 55 0.44 -32.41 7.05
N GLN A 56 0.31 -31.78 8.21
CA GLN A 56 -0.97 -31.25 8.69
C GLN A 56 -1.42 -30.06 7.86
N LEU A 57 -0.51 -29.12 7.57
CA LEU A 57 -0.79 -27.96 6.73
C LEU A 57 -1.32 -28.37 5.35
N VAL A 58 -0.70 -29.37 4.73
CA VAL A 58 -1.15 -29.96 3.43
C VAL A 58 -2.57 -30.52 3.54
N ARG A 59 -2.84 -31.35 4.56
CA ARG A 59 -4.18 -31.94 4.76
C ARG A 59 -5.24 -30.86 4.95
N GLU A 60 -4.98 -29.87 5.80
CA GLU A 60 -5.92 -28.79 6.07
C GLU A 60 -6.14 -27.94 4.83
N SER A 61 -5.09 -27.61 4.08
CA SER A 61 -5.17 -26.86 2.83
C SER A 61 -6.07 -27.56 1.80
N ASN A 62 -5.91 -28.87 1.64
CA ASN A 62 -6.73 -29.69 0.73
C ASN A 62 -8.20 -29.83 1.20
N ASN A 63 -8.48 -29.60 2.48
CA ASN A 63 -9.85 -29.58 3.01
C ASN A 63 -10.53 -28.22 2.84
N ILE A 64 -9.73 -27.15 2.81
CA ILE A 64 -10.23 -25.76 2.68
C ILE A 64 -10.48 -25.38 1.25
N PHE A 65 -9.58 -25.76 0.33
CA PHE A 65 -9.58 -25.35 -1.06
C PHE A 65 -9.99 -26.49 -2.01
N PRO A 66 -10.36 -26.19 -3.27
CA PRO A 66 -10.72 -27.19 -4.27
C PRO A 66 -9.61 -28.22 -4.50
N LYS A 67 -9.99 -29.49 -4.63
CA LYS A 67 -9.03 -30.59 -4.86
C LYS A 67 -8.28 -30.49 -6.18
N LYS A 68 -8.89 -29.84 -7.18
CA LYS A 68 -8.31 -29.67 -8.51
C LYS A 68 -8.75 -28.33 -9.10
N THR A 69 -7.80 -27.61 -9.67
CA THR A 69 -8.06 -26.39 -10.43
C THR A 69 -7.10 -26.28 -11.61
N SER A 70 -7.49 -25.57 -12.65
CA SER A 70 -6.62 -25.28 -13.80
C SER A 70 -5.97 -23.89 -13.69
N ILE A 71 -6.65 -22.95 -13.02
CA ILE A 71 -6.20 -21.56 -12.87
C ILE A 71 -6.49 -21.10 -11.45
N ILE A 72 -5.52 -20.48 -10.85
CA ILE A 72 -5.60 -19.82 -9.53
C ILE A 72 -5.42 -18.32 -9.78
N VAL A 73 -6.38 -17.51 -9.32
CA VAL A 73 -6.30 -16.04 -9.41
C VAL A 73 -6.29 -15.46 -8.01
N THR A 74 -5.34 -14.57 -7.72
CA THR A 74 -5.23 -13.91 -6.42
C THR A 74 -4.61 -12.53 -6.56
N ALA A 75 -4.94 -11.63 -5.63
CA ALA A 75 -4.26 -10.34 -5.51
C ALA A 75 -3.32 -10.30 -4.29
N ASN A 76 -3.65 -10.97 -3.19
CA ASN A 76 -2.89 -10.85 -1.93
C ASN A 76 -2.92 -12.07 -1.00
N ALA A 77 -3.62 -13.16 -1.36
CA ALA A 77 -3.71 -14.34 -0.47
C ALA A 77 -2.35 -15.00 -0.20
N TYR A 78 -1.40 -14.85 -1.12
CA TYR A 78 -0.04 -15.38 -0.99
C TYR A 78 0.82 -14.65 0.06
N PHE A 79 0.42 -13.47 0.55
CA PHE A 79 1.22 -12.73 1.53
C PHE A 79 1.26 -13.40 2.90
N SER A 80 0.10 -13.77 3.44
CA SER A 80 -0.02 -14.21 4.83
C SER A 80 -0.89 -15.43 5.05
N ASN A 81 -1.42 -16.06 3.99
CA ASN A 81 -2.27 -17.23 4.11
C ASN A 81 -1.48 -18.51 3.77
N GLU A 82 -0.94 -19.16 4.80
CA GLU A 82 -0.11 -20.37 4.63
C GLU A 82 -0.86 -21.53 3.99
N HIS A 83 -2.15 -21.70 4.30
CA HIS A 83 -2.98 -22.71 3.66
C HIS A 83 -3.15 -22.45 2.17
N PHE A 84 -3.37 -21.18 1.79
CA PHE A 84 -3.46 -20.80 0.38
C PHE A 84 -2.12 -21.04 -0.34
N LYS A 85 -1.00 -20.62 0.24
CA LYS A 85 0.33 -20.80 -0.37
C LYS A 85 0.63 -22.29 -0.60
N THR A 86 0.39 -23.12 0.42
CA THR A 86 0.60 -24.56 0.33
C THR A 86 -0.29 -25.21 -0.73
N TRP A 87 -1.58 -24.90 -0.71
CA TRP A 87 -2.51 -25.39 -1.72
C TRP A 87 -2.14 -24.94 -3.13
N ALA A 88 -1.81 -23.68 -3.32
CA ALA A 88 -1.45 -23.13 -4.63
C ALA A 88 -0.17 -23.79 -5.18
N ALA A 89 0.84 -24.01 -4.33
CA ALA A 89 2.05 -24.72 -4.71
C ALA A 89 1.75 -26.15 -5.17
N LEU A 90 0.96 -26.91 -4.41
CA LEU A 90 0.54 -28.27 -4.77
C LEU A 90 -0.25 -28.30 -6.07
N GLN A 91 -1.16 -27.33 -6.31
CA GLN A 91 -1.89 -27.25 -7.56
C GLN A 91 -0.98 -26.90 -8.75
N LYS A 92 0.04 -26.06 -8.56
CA LYS A 92 1.06 -25.77 -9.58
C LYS A 92 1.86 -27.02 -9.95
N GLU A 93 2.27 -27.83 -8.99
CA GLU A 93 2.92 -29.14 -9.24
C GLU A 93 2.04 -30.06 -10.11
N HIS A 94 0.71 -29.93 -9.99
CA HIS A 94 -0.26 -30.66 -10.82
C HIS A 94 -0.64 -29.93 -12.13
N GLY A 95 0.08 -28.87 -12.50
CA GLY A 95 -0.07 -28.16 -13.76
C GLY A 95 -1.05 -26.97 -13.77
N ALA A 96 -1.58 -26.57 -12.61
CA ALA A 96 -2.38 -25.35 -12.50
C ALA A 96 -1.52 -24.10 -12.79
N LYS A 97 -2.16 -23.05 -13.35
CA LYS A 97 -1.54 -21.75 -13.60
C LYS A 97 -1.87 -20.76 -12.50
N LEU A 98 -0.85 -20.08 -11.98
CA LEU A 98 -1.01 -19.03 -10.98
C LEU A 98 -0.98 -17.65 -11.66
N TRP A 99 -2.11 -16.94 -11.58
CA TRP A 99 -2.25 -15.57 -12.05
C TRP A 99 -2.37 -14.64 -10.85
N ILE A 100 -1.52 -13.63 -10.79
CA ILE A 100 -1.50 -12.66 -9.71
C ILE A 100 -1.85 -11.30 -10.27
N THR A 101 -2.74 -10.58 -9.59
CA THR A 101 -3.12 -9.21 -9.92
C THR A 101 -2.60 -8.26 -8.85
N VAL A 102 -2.20 -7.07 -9.25
CA VAL A 102 -1.91 -5.98 -8.31
C VAL A 102 -3.16 -5.62 -7.52
N HIS A 103 -3.00 -5.28 -6.24
CA HIS A 103 -4.11 -4.87 -5.39
C HIS A 103 -3.96 -3.45 -4.82
N GLY A 104 -2.87 -2.75 -5.11
CA GLY A 104 -2.59 -1.41 -4.60
C GLY A 104 -1.66 -0.59 -5.50
N GLY A 105 -1.77 0.75 -5.41
CA GLY A 105 -1.07 1.67 -6.31
C GLY A 105 0.45 1.75 -6.12
N HIS A 106 0.94 1.45 -4.93
CA HIS A 106 2.36 1.52 -4.59
C HIS A 106 3.25 0.48 -5.32
N HIS A 107 2.66 -0.60 -5.82
CA HIS A 107 3.41 -1.72 -6.41
C HIS A 107 4.23 -1.34 -7.65
N GLY A 108 3.75 -0.44 -8.51
CA GLY A 108 4.46 -0.04 -9.73
C GLY A 108 5.41 1.13 -9.53
N THR A 109 5.18 1.93 -8.51
CA THR A 109 5.87 3.20 -8.28
C THR A 109 7.07 3.06 -7.33
N ALA A 110 7.01 2.16 -6.35
CA ALA A 110 8.09 1.92 -5.41
C ALA A 110 9.31 1.25 -6.06
N LEU A 111 10.50 1.62 -5.59
CA LEU A 111 11.75 0.94 -5.96
C LEU A 111 11.77 -0.50 -5.45
N PHE A 112 11.35 -0.69 -4.23
CA PHE A 112 11.28 -1.98 -3.58
C PHE A 112 9.93 -2.15 -2.89
N ASN A 113 9.26 -3.23 -3.24
CA ASN A 113 8.06 -3.71 -2.59
C ASN A 113 8.29 -5.17 -2.23
N GLY A 114 8.42 -5.48 -0.94
CA GLY A 114 8.97 -6.73 -0.41
C GLY A 114 8.51 -8.02 -1.12
N PRO A 115 7.21 -8.23 -1.34
CA PRO A 115 6.75 -9.40 -2.08
C PRO A 115 6.78 -9.24 -3.61
N GLY A 116 6.94 -8.01 -4.14
CA GLY A 116 6.67 -7.68 -5.54
C GLY A 116 7.43 -8.55 -6.53
N LYS A 117 8.77 -8.50 -6.51
CA LYS A 117 9.59 -9.27 -7.45
C LYS A 117 9.42 -10.78 -7.27
N LEU A 118 9.43 -11.28 -6.04
CA LEU A 118 9.22 -12.70 -5.76
C LEU A 118 7.86 -13.19 -6.27
N THR A 119 6.85 -12.32 -6.19
CA THR A 119 5.50 -12.58 -6.68
C THR A 119 5.46 -12.64 -8.20
N GLU A 120 6.11 -11.70 -8.87
CA GLU A 120 6.21 -11.68 -10.33
C GLU A 120 6.93 -12.92 -10.85
N ASP A 121 8.07 -13.28 -10.22
CA ASP A 121 8.90 -14.43 -10.63
C ASP A 121 8.17 -15.78 -10.44
N ASN A 122 7.26 -15.89 -9.47
CA ASN A 122 6.51 -17.11 -9.20
C ASN A 122 5.15 -17.21 -9.92
N ALA A 123 4.65 -16.11 -10.47
CA ALA A 123 3.40 -16.10 -11.22
C ALA A 123 3.59 -16.59 -12.65
N ASP A 124 2.65 -17.40 -13.16
CA ASP A 124 2.59 -17.71 -14.59
C ASP A 124 2.14 -16.47 -15.40
N ARG A 125 1.34 -15.59 -14.77
CA ARG A 125 1.00 -14.25 -15.26
C ARG A 125 0.86 -13.29 -14.09
N PHE A 126 1.51 -12.13 -14.22
CA PHE A 126 1.35 -11.00 -13.30
C PHE A 126 0.64 -9.87 -14.03
N TYR A 127 -0.52 -9.47 -13.50
CA TYR A 127 -1.33 -8.40 -14.07
C TYR A 127 -1.15 -7.12 -13.26
N SER A 128 -0.64 -6.10 -13.92
CA SER A 128 -0.47 -4.76 -13.36
C SER A 128 -1.59 -3.81 -13.78
N TRP A 129 -1.56 -2.59 -13.29
CA TRP A 129 -2.48 -1.52 -13.66
C TRP A 129 -1.88 -0.54 -14.69
N GLY A 130 -1.07 -1.03 -15.63
CA GLY A 130 -0.55 -0.23 -16.73
C GLY A 130 0.90 -0.51 -17.08
N TRP A 131 1.71 -1.00 -16.13
CA TRP A 131 3.12 -1.32 -16.39
C TRP A 131 3.34 -2.81 -16.66
N GLY A 132 4.48 -3.14 -17.26
CA GLY A 132 4.87 -4.53 -17.52
C GLY A 132 4.13 -5.16 -18.70
N LYS A 133 4.19 -6.49 -18.75
CA LYS A 133 3.75 -7.28 -19.93
C LYS A 133 2.25 -7.48 -20.00
N TYR A 134 1.59 -7.72 -18.87
CA TYR A 134 0.16 -8.00 -18.78
C TYR A 134 -0.52 -6.92 -17.95
N ASN A 135 -1.47 -6.23 -18.54
CA ASN A 135 -2.22 -5.17 -17.88
C ASN A 135 -3.67 -5.60 -17.69
N LEU A 136 -4.22 -5.25 -16.52
CA LEU A 136 -5.62 -5.45 -16.20
C LEU A 136 -6.16 -4.16 -15.59
N PRO A 137 -7.23 -3.59 -16.16
CA PRO A 137 -7.83 -2.39 -15.57
C PRO A 137 -8.20 -2.61 -14.11
N SER A 138 -7.94 -1.60 -13.28
CA SER A 138 -8.42 -1.61 -11.91
C SER A 138 -9.93 -1.41 -11.89
N CYS A 139 -10.69 -2.45 -11.52
CA CYS A 139 -12.16 -2.35 -11.42
C CYS A 139 -12.58 -1.18 -10.52
N LYS A 140 -11.83 -0.91 -9.44
CA LYS A 140 -12.14 0.19 -8.53
C LYS A 140 -11.92 1.56 -9.19
N LEU A 141 -10.80 1.76 -9.87
CA LEU A 141 -10.49 3.02 -10.56
C LEU A 141 -11.45 3.24 -11.74
N SER A 142 -11.75 2.21 -12.51
CA SER A 142 -12.71 2.29 -13.62
C SER A 142 -14.11 2.71 -13.14
N LEU A 143 -14.58 2.20 -12.00
CA LEU A 143 -15.85 2.63 -11.41
C LEU A 143 -15.83 4.07 -10.88
N LEU A 144 -14.66 4.59 -10.51
CA LEU A 144 -14.51 5.96 -10.04
C LEU A 144 -14.41 6.97 -11.19
N ALA A 145 -13.94 6.58 -12.35
CA ALA A 145 -13.79 7.45 -13.53
C ALA A 145 -15.13 8.08 -13.97
N ASP A 146 -16.25 7.35 -13.79
CA ASP A 146 -17.60 7.82 -14.16
C ASP A 146 -18.29 8.64 -13.05
N VAL A 147 -17.63 8.90 -11.92
CA VAL A 147 -18.23 9.62 -10.79
C VAL A 147 -18.08 11.12 -10.96
N ASN A 148 -19.19 11.82 -11.25
CA ASN A 148 -19.23 13.26 -11.20
C ASN A 148 -19.24 13.76 -9.74
N LEU A 149 -18.29 14.62 -9.41
CA LEU A 149 -18.17 15.23 -8.08
C LEU A 149 -18.65 16.70 -8.15
N THR A 150 -19.68 17.03 -7.37
CA THR A 150 -20.00 18.41 -7.00
C THR A 150 -19.37 18.72 -5.66
N ARG A 151 -18.46 19.68 -5.63
CA ARG A 151 -17.76 20.11 -4.42
C ARG A 151 -18.42 21.37 -3.87
N SER A 152 -18.62 21.44 -2.57
CA SER A 152 -19.39 22.54 -1.97
C SER A 152 -18.80 23.11 -0.67
N SER A 153 -17.56 22.77 -0.33
CA SER A 153 -16.97 23.22 0.94
C SER A 153 -15.49 23.63 0.80
N ASN A 154 -15.00 24.44 1.74
CA ASN A 154 -13.58 24.81 1.84
C ASN A 154 -12.78 23.77 2.67
N GLN A 155 -13.26 22.56 2.80
CA GLN A 155 -12.60 21.51 3.55
C GLN A 155 -11.33 21.05 2.83
N ILE A 156 -10.22 21.02 3.56
CA ILE A 156 -8.95 20.39 3.16
C ILE A 156 -8.88 19.03 3.82
N LEU A 157 -8.94 17.95 3.05
CA LEU A 157 -8.84 16.59 3.55
C LEU A 157 -7.39 16.15 3.62
N PHE A 158 -6.91 15.83 4.81
CA PHE A 158 -5.57 15.31 5.02
C PHE A 158 -5.61 13.81 5.33
N ILE A 159 -4.89 13.02 4.56
CA ILE A 159 -4.84 11.56 4.68
C ILE A 159 -3.42 11.13 5.01
N PRO A 160 -3.12 10.94 6.31
CA PRO A 160 -1.79 10.53 6.73
C PRO A 160 -1.50 9.07 6.42
N TYR A 161 -0.24 8.77 6.17
CA TYR A 161 0.27 7.41 6.19
C TYR A 161 0.06 6.80 7.57
N SER A 162 -0.60 5.66 7.63
CA SER A 162 -0.84 4.92 8.86
C SER A 162 0.07 3.71 8.93
N LEU A 163 0.99 3.71 9.89
CA LEU A 163 1.96 2.66 10.10
C LEU A 163 1.65 1.87 11.37
N SER A 164 1.82 0.54 11.32
CA SER A 164 1.86 -0.30 12.53
C SER A 164 3.03 0.11 13.43
N LYS A 165 2.83 0.12 14.75
CA LYS A 165 3.91 0.38 15.72
C LYS A 165 5.08 -0.59 15.56
N TYR A 166 4.76 -1.82 15.22
CA TYR A 166 5.71 -2.90 15.02
C TYR A 166 5.63 -3.32 13.55
N SER A 167 6.42 -2.65 12.72
CA SER A 167 6.50 -2.98 11.30
C SER A 167 7.21 -4.31 11.12
N ASN A 168 6.61 -5.17 10.31
CA ASN A 168 7.17 -6.45 9.88
C ASN A 168 7.41 -6.50 8.36
N HIS A 169 7.30 -5.35 7.69
CA HIS A 169 7.54 -5.23 6.26
C HIS A 169 8.84 -4.47 6.00
N ILE A 170 9.54 -4.89 4.95
CA ILE A 170 10.70 -4.18 4.39
C ILE A 170 10.27 -3.73 3.01
N ASP A 171 9.91 -2.44 2.92
CA ASP A 171 9.44 -1.79 1.70
C ASP A 171 10.14 -0.45 1.53
N SER A 172 10.09 0.12 0.34
CA SER A 172 10.53 1.50 0.04
C SER A 172 9.58 2.54 0.65
N SER A 173 9.32 2.43 1.94
CA SER A 173 8.42 3.28 2.72
C SER A 173 8.95 3.53 4.14
N PRO A 174 8.50 4.60 4.82
CA PRO A 174 8.93 4.87 6.20
C PRO A 174 8.60 3.72 7.15
N ILE A 175 9.54 3.38 8.02
CA ILE A 175 9.38 2.36 9.07
C ILE A 175 9.86 2.91 10.42
N SER A 176 9.29 2.39 11.51
CA SER A 176 9.80 2.59 12.88
C SER A 176 10.27 4.02 13.18
N SER A 177 11.57 4.23 13.38
CA SER A 177 12.16 5.53 13.73
C SER A 177 12.02 6.58 12.63
N THR A 178 12.04 6.18 11.36
CA THR A 178 11.90 7.12 10.23
C THR A 178 10.48 7.68 10.12
N PHE A 179 9.48 6.98 10.63
CA PHE A 179 8.11 7.48 10.71
C PHE A 179 7.99 8.76 11.57
N LYS A 180 8.84 8.92 12.59
CA LYS A 180 8.88 10.15 13.38
C LYS A 180 9.26 11.38 12.53
N ASN A 181 10.10 11.20 11.51
CA ASN A 181 10.45 12.28 10.60
C ASN A 181 9.26 12.68 9.72
N CYS A 182 8.44 11.72 9.30
CA CYS A 182 7.18 12.01 8.61
C CYS A 182 6.24 12.82 9.49
N LEU A 183 6.07 12.43 10.76
CA LEU A 183 5.23 13.18 11.71
C LEU A 183 5.76 14.58 11.94
N LYS A 184 7.08 14.75 12.13
CA LYS A 184 7.69 16.07 12.32
C LYS A 184 7.39 17.00 11.14
N MET A 185 7.52 16.52 9.92
CA MET A 185 7.22 17.29 8.71
C MET A 185 5.73 17.69 8.66
N GLN A 186 4.82 16.77 9.04
CA GLN A 186 3.39 17.07 9.12
C GLN A 186 3.08 18.12 10.20
N PHE A 187 3.75 18.06 11.36
CA PHE A 187 3.58 19.06 12.42
C PHE A 187 4.07 20.45 12.01
N LEU A 188 5.19 20.55 11.30
CA LEU A 188 5.66 21.81 10.74
C LEU A 188 4.64 22.37 9.73
N PHE A 189 4.09 21.52 8.87
CA PHE A 189 3.02 21.93 7.96
C PHE A 189 1.76 22.43 8.71
N PHE A 190 1.34 21.80 9.80
CA PHE A 190 0.20 22.27 10.60
C PHE A 190 0.47 23.64 11.23
N ASN A 191 1.71 23.90 11.67
CA ASN A 191 2.10 25.21 12.16
C ASN A 191 2.00 26.28 11.06
N GLU A 192 2.47 25.98 9.84
CA GLU A 192 2.34 26.89 8.70
C GLU A 192 0.87 27.19 8.39
N LEU A 193 -0.01 26.18 8.37
CA LEU A 193 -1.45 26.40 8.17
C LEU A 193 -2.05 27.26 9.29
N SER A 194 -1.58 27.12 10.53
CA SER A 194 -2.04 27.93 11.66
C SER A 194 -1.64 29.41 11.50
N VAL A 195 -0.42 29.67 11.04
CA VAL A 195 0.07 31.04 10.77
C VAL A 195 -0.81 31.73 9.71
N HIS A 196 -1.27 30.97 8.72
CA HIS A 196 -2.14 31.48 7.65
C HIS A 196 -3.64 31.42 7.96
N GLY A 197 -4.04 31.00 9.17
CA GLY A 197 -5.46 30.91 9.58
C GLY A 197 -6.26 29.79 8.89
N LEU A 198 -5.58 28.80 8.29
CA LEU A 198 -6.21 27.72 7.52
C LEU A 198 -6.36 26.41 8.29
N ILE A 199 -5.86 26.34 9.52
CA ILE A 199 -5.85 25.09 10.30
C ILE A 199 -7.26 24.57 10.63
N ASP A 200 -8.24 25.45 10.79
CA ASP A 200 -9.63 25.06 11.07
C ASP A 200 -10.34 24.46 9.84
N ASN A 201 -9.79 24.64 8.63
CA ASN A 201 -10.28 24.04 7.41
C ASN A 201 -9.72 22.61 7.20
N LEU A 202 -8.75 22.19 8.02
CA LEU A 202 -8.10 20.89 7.91
C LEU A 202 -8.91 19.80 8.61
N PHE A 203 -9.26 18.77 7.85
CA PHE A 203 -9.96 17.57 8.31
C PHE A 203 -9.03 16.36 8.12
N ILE A 204 -8.65 15.70 9.20
CA ILE A 204 -7.73 14.58 9.15
C ILE A 204 -8.50 13.26 9.18
N ARG A 205 -8.33 12.46 8.11
CA ARG A 205 -8.90 11.13 8.04
C ARG A 205 -7.89 10.10 8.57
N ILE A 206 -8.23 9.50 9.70
CA ILE A 206 -7.37 8.52 10.38
C ILE A 206 -8.05 7.16 10.46
N LYS A 207 -7.22 6.12 10.47
CA LYS A 207 -7.62 4.77 10.87
C LYS A 207 -7.24 4.58 12.33
N ASP A 208 -8.25 4.48 13.21
CA ASP A 208 -8.01 4.19 14.61
C ASP A 208 -7.86 2.68 14.82
N SER A 209 -6.72 2.26 15.33
CA SER A 209 -6.41 0.88 15.65
C SER A 209 -5.39 0.82 16.76
N GLN A 210 -5.58 -0.08 17.72
CA GLN A 210 -4.62 -0.32 18.82
C GLN A 210 -3.21 -0.70 18.36
N GLN A 211 -3.09 -1.25 17.14
CA GLN A 211 -1.82 -1.64 16.55
C GLN A 211 -1.08 -0.49 15.86
N MET A 212 -1.74 0.66 15.64
CA MET A 212 -1.20 1.82 14.98
C MET A 212 -0.60 2.82 15.98
N TRP A 213 0.16 3.80 15.49
CA TRP A 213 0.51 4.98 16.23
C TRP A 213 -0.77 5.76 16.54
N ASN A 214 -0.88 6.30 17.77
CA ASN A 214 -2.05 7.09 18.16
C ASN A 214 -2.00 8.48 17.53
N LEU A 215 -2.22 8.56 16.21
CA LEU A 215 -2.14 9.80 15.44
C LEU A 215 -3.18 10.83 15.92
N HIS A 216 -4.35 10.38 16.33
CA HIS A 216 -5.38 11.26 16.88
C HIS A 216 -4.87 12.06 18.07
N TYR A 217 -4.20 11.39 19.03
CA TYR A 217 -3.62 12.08 20.19
C TYR A 217 -2.47 12.99 19.78
N GLU A 218 -1.59 12.55 18.89
CA GLU A 218 -0.45 13.34 18.46
C GLU A 218 -0.89 14.61 17.72
N TYR A 219 -1.83 14.53 16.81
CA TYR A 219 -2.31 15.68 16.04
C TYR A 219 -3.10 16.69 16.88
N LYS A 220 -3.85 16.24 17.90
CA LYS A 220 -4.53 17.14 18.84
C LYS A 220 -3.57 18.11 19.53
N LYS A 221 -2.34 17.71 19.82
CA LYS A 221 -1.32 18.58 20.42
C LYS A 221 -0.96 19.77 19.53
N TYR A 222 -1.19 19.68 18.24
CA TYR A 222 -0.93 20.71 17.24
C TYR A 222 -2.19 21.48 16.82
N GLY A 223 -3.23 21.47 17.64
CA GLY A 223 -4.44 22.26 17.44
C GLY A 223 -5.44 21.68 16.45
N ILE A 224 -5.23 20.47 15.95
CA ILE A 224 -6.19 19.82 15.04
C ILE A 224 -7.47 19.48 15.80
N LYS A 225 -8.59 19.95 15.30
CA LYS A 225 -9.94 19.77 15.89
C LYS A 225 -10.80 18.78 15.11
N ASN A 226 -10.63 18.70 13.77
CA ASN A 226 -11.51 17.99 12.88
C ASN A 226 -10.91 16.63 12.49
N PHE A 227 -11.55 15.55 12.94
CA PHE A 227 -11.14 14.18 12.61
C PHE A 227 -12.28 13.40 11.96
N ILE A 228 -11.93 12.60 10.96
CA ILE A 228 -12.82 11.65 10.30
C ILE A 228 -12.26 10.26 10.56
N LEU A 229 -13.03 9.41 11.24
CA LEU A 229 -12.64 8.01 11.43
C LEU A 229 -12.95 7.21 10.16
N SER A 230 -12.01 6.39 9.72
CA SER A 230 -12.16 5.61 8.48
C SER A 230 -13.36 4.65 8.49
N ASP A 231 -13.79 4.22 9.68
CA ASP A 231 -14.91 3.31 9.85
C ASP A 231 -16.28 4.03 9.90
N SER A 232 -16.27 5.36 10.10
CA SER A 232 -17.49 6.16 10.18
C SER A 232 -17.98 6.69 8.83
N GLU A 233 -17.09 6.83 7.87
CA GLU A 233 -17.39 7.41 6.56
C GLU A 233 -16.53 6.77 5.46
N THR A 234 -17.10 6.56 4.27
CA THR A 234 -16.34 6.07 3.12
C THR A 234 -15.34 7.13 2.63
N ILE A 235 -14.21 6.69 2.06
CA ILE A 235 -13.21 7.61 1.49
C ILE A 235 -13.81 8.49 0.39
N LEU A 236 -14.68 7.94 -0.46
CA LEU A 236 -15.36 8.68 -1.51
C LEU A 236 -16.20 9.83 -0.97
N ASN A 237 -16.92 9.61 0.14
CA ASN A 237 -17.70 10.66 0.77
C ASN A 237 -16.83 11.76 1.38
N SER A 238 -15.69 11.41 1.99
CA SER A 238 -14.72 12.39 2.49
C SER A 238 -14.14 13.23 1.34
N ILE A 239 -13.79 12.61 0.21
CA ILE A 239 -13.29 13.30 -0.98
C ILE A 239 -14.35 14.24 -1.56
N LYS A 240 -15.61 13.80 -1.68
CA LYS A 240 -16.73 14.62 -2.19
C LYS A 240 -16.93 15.93 -1.43
N LYS A 241 -16.68 15.93 -0.13
CA LYS A 241 -16.83 17.08 0.75
C LYS A 241 -15.64 18.04 0.71
N SER A 242 -14.55 17.68 0.03
CA SER A 242 -13.28 18.39 0.11
C SER A 242 -12.99 19.19 -1.16
N SER A 243 -12.47 20.40 -0.99
CA SER A 243 -11.97 21.25 -2.08
C SER A 243 -10.53 20.88 -2.48
N LEU A 244 -9.75 20.36 -1.52
CA LEU A 244 -8.40 19.86 -1.71
C LEU A 244 -8.19 18.59 -0.90
N VAL A 245 -7.47 17.63 -1.46
CA VAL A 245 -7.02 16.42 -0.77
C VAL A 245 -5.50 16.43 -0.64
N ILE A 246 -4.98 16.16 0.54
CA ILE A 246 -3.53 16.00 0.79
C ILE A 246 -3.31 14.55 1.20
N VAL A 247 -2.51 13.82 0.42
CA VAL A 247 -2.13 12.43 0.71
C VAL A 247 -0.65 12.40 1.07
N THR A 248 -0.30 11.76 2.19
CA THR A 248 1.10 11.77 2.68
C THR A 248 1.90 10.54 2.29
N TYR A 249 1.43 9.79 1.31
CA TYR A 249 2.09 8.58 0.83
C TYR A 249 1.59 8.18 -0.56
N ASP A 250 2.45 7.56 -1.33
CA ASP A 250 2.08 6.96 -2.60
C ASP A 250 1.20 5.73 -2.37
N SER A 251 -0.04 5.77 -2.83
CA SER A 251 -1.07 4.81 -2.44
C SER A 251 -2.19 4.68 -3.46
N THR A 252 -3.04 3.68 -3.25
CA THR A 252 -4.30 3.54 -4.00
C THR A 252 -5.19 4.76 -3.85
N ILE A 253 -5.22 5.41 -2.67
CA ILE A 253 -6.04 6.61 -2.45
C ILE A 253 -5.56 7.77 -3.33
N PHE A 254 -4.26 7.91 -3.53
CA PHE A 254 -3.72 8.91 -4.46
C PHE A 254 -4.20 8.65 -5.89
N LEU A 255 -4.15 7.39 -6.36
CA LEU A 255 -4.72 7.03 -7.66
C LEU A 255 -6.23 7.31 -7.74
N GLU A 256 -6.97 7.03 -6.68
CA GLU A 256 -8.41 7.29 -6.61
C GLU A 256 -8.72 8.79 -6.75
N THR A 257 -7.96 9.65 -6.06
CA THR A 257 -8.17 11.11 -6.16
C THR A 257 -7.82 11.66 -7.53
N LEU A 258 -6.76 11.15 -8.16
CA LEU A 258 -6.41 11.51 -9.53
C LEU A 258 -7.49 11.06 -10.54
N THR A 259 -7.98 9.82 -10.40
CA THR A 259 -9.05 9.27 -11.25
C THR A 259 -10.37 10.05 -11.10
N LEU A 260 -10.69 10.48 -9.87
CA LEU A 260 -11.84 11.34 -9.58
C LEU A 260 -11.64 12.79 -10.04
N ASN A 261 -10.50 13.09 -10.62
CA ASN A 261 -10.08 14.44 -11.01
C ASN A 261 -10.31 15.49 -9.90
N THR A 262 -9.86 15.15 -8.69
CA THR A 262 -9.99 15.99 -7.49
C THR A 262 -8.68 16.69 -7.20
N PRO A 263 -8.65 18.03 -6.93
CA PRO A 263 -7.44 18.72 -6.52
C PRO A 263 -6.74 17.98 -5.40
N THR A 264 -5.51 17.52 -5.67
CA THR A 264 -4.77 16.64 -4.79
C THR A 264 -3.31 17.04 -4.72
N CYS A 265 -2.79 17.19 -3.49
CA CYS A 265 -1.36 17.30 -3.24
C CYS A 265 -0.84 16.01 -2.63
N LEU A 266 0.30 15.56 -3.10
CA LEU A 266 1.07 14.47 -2.50
C LEU A 266 2.20 15.09 -1.66
N PHE A 267 2.30 14.71 -0.38
CA PHE A 267 3.18 15.34 0.58
C PHE A 267 3.95 14.31 1.40
N PHE A 268 5.22 14.10 1.09
CA PHE A 268 6.10 13.18 1.82
C PHE A 268 7.58 13.59 1.74
N ASN A 269 8.39 13.01 2.61
CA ASN A 269 9.83 13.24 2.59
C ASN A 269 10.49 12.39 1.51
N GLU A 270 11.19 13.04 0.57
CA GLU A 270 11.88 12.40 -0.56
C GLU A 270 12.82 11.25 -0.13
N ASN A 271 13.52 11.43 0.99
CA ASN A 271 14.51 10.45 1.47
C ASN A 271 13.88 9.22 2.13
N LEU A 272 12.56 9.20 2.31
CA LEU A 272 11.84 8.12 2.99
C LEU A 272 10.95 7.30 2.06
N TRP A 273 10.83 7.73 0.79
CA TRP A 273 10.05 7.06 -0.25
C TRP A 273 10.90 6.82 -1.48
N GLU A 274 11.40 5.60 -1.62
CA GLU A 274 12.24 5.24 -2.76
C GLU A 274 11.38 4.88 -3.96
N MET A 275 11.56 5.62 -5.03
CA MET A 275 10.79 5.50 -6.26
C MET A 275 11.54 4.65 -7.29
N SER A 276 10.79 3.85 -8.05
CA SER A 276 11.32 3.13 -9.22
C SER A 276 11.81 4.11 -10.30
N LEU A 277 12.71 3.66 -11.16
CA LEU A 277 13.18 4.47 -12.29
C LEU A 277 12.03 4.87 -13.22
N LEU A 278 11.06 3.99 -13.38
CA LEU A 278 9.87 4.24 -14.20
C LEU A 278 9.01 5.36 -13.62
N SER A 279 8.79 5.37 -12.31
CA SER A 279 7.93 6.36 -11.65
C SER A 279 8.61 7.73 -11.45
N LYS A 280 9.95 7.79 -11.32
CA LYS A 280 10.69 9.03 -11.07
C LYS A 280 10.38 10.15 -12.05
N LYS A 281 10.23 9.83 -13.35
CA LYS A 281 9.89 10.83 -14.39
C LYS A 281 8.53 11.49 -14.14
N HIS A 282 7.54 10.72 -13.65
CA HIS A 282 6.21 11.22 -13.36
C HIS A 282 6.18 12.05 -12.07
N PHE A 283 6.86 11.56 -11.01
CA PHE A 283 6.97 12.32 -9.76
C PHE A 283 7.73 13.64 -9.95
N LYS A 284 8.70 13.69 -10.89
CA LYS A 284 9.34 14.94 -11.27
C LYS A 284 8.34 15.91 -11.90
N LYS A 285 7.49 15.48 -12.85
CA LYS A 285 6.43 16.30 -13.42
C LYS A 285 5.45 16.79 -12.34
N PHE A 286 5.09 15.92 -11.39
CA PHE A 286 4.23 16.27 -10.26
C PHE A 286 4.84 17.34 -9.35
N LEU A 287 6.16 17.28 -9.13
CA LEU A 287 6.87 18.31 -8.39
C LEU A 287 6.85 19.65 -9.15
N GLU A 288 7.09 19.63 -10.46
CA GLU A 288 7.13 20.82 -11.32
C GLU A 288 5.75 21.49 -11.45
N CYS A 289 4.66 20.73 -11.44
CA CYS A 289 3.29 21.27 -11.58
C CYS A 289 2.56 21.47 -10.23
N GLY A 290 3.22 21.23 -9.09
CA GLY A 290 2.67 21.49 -7.75
C GLY A 290 1.72 20.40 -7.22
N ILE A 291 1.70 19.23 -7.81
CA ILE A 291 1.01 18.06 -7.24
C ILE A 291 1.84 17.43 -6.10
N LEU A 292 3.16 17.39 -6.23
CA LEU A 292 4.08 16.81 -5.22
C LEU A 292 4.82 17.91 -4.48
N HIS A 293 4.92 17.73 -3.15
CA HIS A 293 5.68 18.60 -2.25
C HIS A 293 6.55 17.77 -1.32
N PHE A 294 7.84 18.11 -1.21
CA PHE A 294 8.81 17.43 -0.34
C PHE A 294 9.07 18.18 0.98
N ASN A 295 8.51 19.38 1.14
CA ASN A 295 8.63 20.16 2.37
C ASN A 295 7.34 20.93 2.67
N GLU A 296 7.18 21.28 3.94
CA GLU A 296 6.01 21.95 4.50
C GLU A 296 5.76 23.34 3.92
N ASN A 297 6.84 24.11 3.70
CA ASN A 297 6.72 25.49 3.21
C ASN A 297 6.20 25.53 1.78
N SER A 298 6.69 24.63 0.93
CA SER A 298 6.21 24.50 -0.46
C SER A 298 4.73 24.16 -0.51
N LEU A 299 4.29 23.19 0.30
CA LEU A 299 2.87 22.80 0.37
C LEU A 299 2.00 23.94 0.92
N ALA A 300 2.42 24.57 2.04
CA ALA A 300 1.66 25.65 2.65
C ALA A 300 1.53 26.84 1.71
N SER A 301 2.62 27.26 1.07
CA SER A 301 2.60 28.35 0.07
C SER A 301 1.68 28.05 -1.10
N HIS A 302 1.70 26.81 -1.60
CA HIS A 302 0.79 26.38 -2.67
C HIS A 302 -0.67 26.47 -2.25
N ILE A 303 -1.01 25.98 -1.06
CA ILE A 303 -2.36 26.04 -0.51
C ILE A 303 -2.83 27.49 -0.35
N VAL A 304 -1.99 28.35 0.22
CA VAL A 304 -2.31 29.78 0.40
C VAL A 304 -2.54 30.47 -0.96
N THR A 305 -1.74 30.15 -1.95
CA THR A 305 -1.87 30.73 -3.31
C THR A 305 -3.23 30.41 -3.93
N TYR A 306 -3.69 29.17 -3.79
CA TYR A 306 -4.91 28.68 -4.46
C TYR A 306 -6.11 28.50 -3.52
N GLN A 307 -6.04 28.96 -2.25
CA GLN A 307 -7.09 28.74 -1.24
C GLN A 307 -8.50 29.18 -1.62
N ASN A 308 -8.61 30.17 -2.51
CA ASN A 308 -9.91 30.66 -3.00
C ASN A 308 -10.48 29.80 -4.14
N ASN A 309 -9.62 29.13 -4.91
CA ASN A 309 -10.04 28.30 -6.03
C ASN A 309 -8.94 27.30 -6.43
N TYR A 310 -8.93 26.12 -5.83
CA TYR A 310 -7.98 25.06 -6.21
C TYR A 310 -8.19 24.54 -7.63
N ASP A 311 -9.39 24.65 -8.19
CA ASP A 311 -9.68 24.22 -9.56
C ASP A 311 -8.93 25.05 -10.61
N GLU A 312 -8.56 26.30 -10.32
CA GLU A 312 -7.76 27.14 -11.23
C GLU A 312 -6.40 26.51 -11.54
N TRP A 313 -5.68 26.07 -10.51
CA TRP A 313 -4.43 25.31 -10.66
C TRP A 313 -4.67 23.94 -11.25
N TRP A 314 -5.64 23.21 -10.66
CA TRP A 314 -5.86 21.79 -10.97
C TRP A 314 -6.25 21.53 -12.41
N ARG A 315 -7.04 22.42 -13.02
CA ARG A 315 -7.54 22.30 -14.40
C ARG A 315 -6.57 22.84 -15.45
N SER A 316 -5.38 23.32 -15.05
CA SER A 316 -4.38 23.74 -16.03
C SER A 316 -3.89 22.55 -16.86
N ASP A 317 -3.57 22.80 -18.14
CA ASP A 317 -3.14 21.76 -19.07
C ASP A 317 -1.93 20.98 -18.54
N VAL A 318 -0.95 21.67 -17.95
CA VAL A 318 0.26 21.05 -17.39
C VAL A 318 -0.05 20.04 -16.28
N VAL A 319 -1.02 20.35 -15.41
CA VAL A 319 -1.46 19.45 -14.33
C VAL A 319 -2.23 18.29 -14.93
N GLN A 320 -3.20 18.53 -15.82
CA GLN A 320 -4.04 17.49 -16.40
C GLN A 320 -3.22 16.51 -17.27
N ASP A 321 -2.30 17.00 -18.08
CA ASP A 321 -1.40 16.15 -18.89
C ASP A 321 -0.52 15.27 -17.99
N SER A 322 0.00 15.84 -16.89
CA SER A 322 0.82 15.08 -15.93
C SER A 322 0.03 13.97 -15.23
N ILE A 323 -1.25 14.23 -14.90
CA ILE A 323 -2.15 13.23 -14.30
C ILE A 323 -2.46 12.13 -15.31
N GLN A 324 -2.81 12.49 -16.54
CA GLN A 324 -3.14 11.53 -17.59
C GLN A 324 -1.95 10.60 -17.88
N ASP A 325 -0.76 11.16 -18.06
CA ASP A 325 0.47 10.37 -18.27
C ASP A 325 0.72 9.38 -17.14
N PHE A 326 0.51 9.80 -15.89
CA PHE A 326 0.71 8.94 -14.72
C PHE A 326 -0.34 7.84 -14.64
N LEU A 327 -1.61 8.16 -14.85
CA LEU A 327 -2.70 7.18 -14.79
C LEU A 327 -2.60 6.15 -15.91
N LEU A 328 -2.16 6.51 -17.10
CA LEU A 328 -1.90 5.56 -18.19
C LEU A 328 -0.85 4.52 -17.83
N GLU A 329 0.14 4.89 -17.01
CA GLU A 329 1.23 3.98 -16.61
C GLU A 329 0.92 3.22 -15.32
N PHE A 330 0.26 3.83 -14.33
CA PHE A 330 0.12 3.27 -12.97
C PHE A 330 -1.31 3.11 -12.49
N GLY A 331 -2.27 3.65 -13.18
CA GLY A 331 -3.68 3.60 -12.81
C GLY A 331 -4.58 3.11 -13.93
N TYR A 332 -4.03 2.38 -14.90
CA TYR A 332 -4.70 1.96 -16.12
C TYR A 332 -6.19 1.68 -15.90
N SER A 333 -7.03 2.50 -16.51
CA SER A 333 -8.46 2.25 -16.67
C SER A 333 -8.74 2.12 -18.16
N SER A 334 -9.32 1.01 -18.61
CA SER A 334 -9.89 0.97 -19.96
C SER A 334 -11.11 1.90 -19.97
N ASN A 335 -11.02 3.01 -20.65
CA ASN A 335 -12.21 3.76 -21.07
C ASN A 335 -12.87 3.01 -22.23
#